data_8cb655b40bfaa6e85b8c8010a38f1544
#
_entry.id   8cb655b40bfaa6e85b8c8010a38f1544
#
_cell.length_a   1.000
_cell.length_b   1.000
_cell.length_c   1.000
_cell.angle_alpha   90.00
_cell.angle_beta   90.00
_cell.angle_gamma   90.00
#
_symmetry.space_group_name_H-M   'P 1'
#
loop_
_entity.id
_entity.type
_entity.pdbx_description
1 polymer ?
#
loop_
_entity_poly.entity_id
_entity_poly.type
_entity_poly.pdbx_seq_one_letter_code
_entity_poly.pdbx_strand_id
1 'polypeptide(L)'
;MTLATRYFAEQVLRKRPNLSLEICRVVIENPLRISPQEDGRIRYWGWATLQNEAEPRILRVITLEDGTTIHNAFPDRNFREDAP
;
A
#
# COMPACT_ATOMS: atom_id res chain seq x y z
N MET A 1 12.88 7.31 6.72
CA MET A 1 12.81 7.44 5.25
C MET A 1 12.04 6.26 4.66
N THR A 2 11.12 6.54 3.74
CA THR A 2 10.36 5.48 3.07
C THR A 2 11.09 5.08 1.79
N LEU A 3 11.34 3.78 1.65
CA LEU A 3 12.03 3.24 0.49
C LEU A 3 11.04 2.53 -0.42
N ALA A 4 11.41 2.36 -1.66
CA ALA A 4 10.61 1.64 -2.64
C ALA A 4 11.50 0.77 -3.51
N THR A 5 10.96 -0.36 -3.96
CA THR A 5 11.66 -1.18 -4.94
C THR A 5 11.66 -0.46 -6.28
N ARG A 6 12.60 -0.84 -7.13
CA ARG A 6 12.66 -0.34 -8.49
C ARG A 6 11.36 -0.65 -9.25
N TYR A 7 10.81 -1.82 -9.02
CA TYR A 7 9.54 -2.22 -9.62
C TYR A 7 8.43 -1.23 -9.25
N PHE A 8 8.32 -0.87 -7.97
CA PHE A 8 7.29 0.08 -7.54
C PHE A 8 7.49 1.45 -8.20
N ALA A 9 8.70 1.95 -8.16
CA ALA A 9 9.00 3.28 -8.71
C ALA A 9 8.81 3.34 -10.23
N GLU A 10 9.22 2.30 -10.95
CA GLU A 10 9.22 2.34 -12.42
C GLU A 10 7.96 1.76 -13.05
N GLN A 11 7.26 0.85 -12.37
CA GLN A 11 6.09 0.19 -12.94
C GLN A 11 4.80 0.59 -12.27
N VAL A 12 4.74 0.51 -10.93
CA VAL A 12 3.49 0.72 -10.22
C VAL A 12 3.08 2.18 -10.26
N LEU A 13 3.99 3.10 -9.94
CA LEU A 13 3.68 4.52 -9.96
C LEU A 13 3.35 5.01 -11.37
N ARG A 14 3.96 4.41 -12.38
CA ARG A 14 3.69 4.75 -13.77
C ARG A 14 2.26 4.40 -14.17
N LYS A 15 1.79 3.21 -13.76
CA LYS A 15 0.44 2.75 -14.07
C LYS A 15 -0.61 3.42 -13.21
N ARG A 16 -0.24 3.87 -12.02
CA ARG A 16 -1.15 4.49 -11.07
C ARG A 16 -0.61 5.84 -10.63
N PRO A 17 -0.74 6.85 -11.50
CA PRO A 17 -0.16 8.18 -11.20
C PRO A 17 -0.82 8.89 -10.03
N ASN A 18 -1.97 8.41 -9.57
CA ASN A 18 -2.64 8.95 -8.37
C ASN A 18 -2.10 8.37 -7.06
N LEU A 19 -1.13 7.47 -7.12
CA LEU A 19 -0.41 6.98 -5.95
C LEU A 19 0.88 7.78 -5.75
N SER A 20 1.39 7.73 -4.51
CA SER A 20 2.70 8.27 -4.17
C SER A 20 3.28 7.47 -3.02
N LEU A 21 4.58 7.63 -2.76
CA LEU A 21 5.22 7.02 -1.61
C LEU A 21 4.58 7.51 -0.31
N GLU A 22 4.25 8.80 -0.24
CA GLU A 22 3.63 9.40 0.93
C GLU A 22 2.28 8.77 1.25
N ILE A 23 1.46 8.55 0.23
CA ILE A 23 0.15 7.92 0.40
C ILE A 23 0.31 6.51 0.95
N CYS A 24 1.25 5.75 0.40
CA CYS A 24 1.51 4.39 0.87
C CYS A 24 2.05 4.36 2.29
N ARG A 25 2.89 5.33 2.64
CA ARG A 25 3.44 5.42 3.99
C ARG A 25 2.35 5.63 5.04
N VAL A 26 1.33 6.43 4.72
CA VAL A 26 0.21 6.65 5.62
C VAL A 26 -0.47 5.32 5.97
N VAL A 27 -0.64 4.45 5.00
CA VAL A 27 -1.24 3.13 5.22
C VAL A 27 -0.35 2.27 6.12
N ILE A 28 0.96 2.26 5.86
CA ILE A 28 1.89 1.48 6.68
C ILE A 28 1.90 1.94 8.13
N GLU A 29 1.79 3.25 8.34
CA GLU A 29 1.83 3.84 9.69
C GLU A 29 0.49 3.70 10.43
N ASN A 30 -0.62 3.57 9.71
CA ASN A 30 -1.96 3.53 10.30
C ASN A 30 -2.78 2.37 9.70
N PRO A 31 -2.30 1.13 9.81
CA PRO A 31 -2.99 0.03 9.15
C PRO A 31 -4.24 -0.41 9.91
N LEU A 32 -5.24 -0.83 9.16
CA LEU A 32 -6.41 -1.54 9.70
C LEU A 32 -6.10 -3.02 9.86
N ARG A 33 -5.21 -3.53 9.03
CA ARG A 33 -4.80 -4.94 9.07
C ARG A 33 -3.41 -5.08 8.51
N ILE A 34 -2.64 -5.99 9.09
CA ILE A 34 -1.32 -6.38 8.61
C ILE A 34 -1.33 -7.89 8.44
N SER A 35 -0.84 -8.38 7.30
CA SER A 35 -0.82 -9.82 7.03
C SER A 35 0.45 -10.21 6.30
N PRO A 36 1.32 -11.01 6.90
CA PRO A 36 2.51 -11.49 6.19
C PRO A 36 2.12 -12.49 5.10
N GLN A 37 2.94 -12.52 4.05
CA GLN A 37 2.79 -13.47 2.95
C GLN A 37 3.82 -14.58 3.10
N GLU A 38 3.58 -15.71 2.43
CA GLU A 38 4.51 -16.85 2.49
C GLU A 38 5.89 -16.52 1.95
N ASP A 39 5.98 -15.57 1.01
CA ASP A 39 7.25 -15.16 0.41
C ASP A 39 8.03 -14.15 1.25
N GLY A 40 7.53 -13.83 2.45
CA GLY A 40 8.17 -12.88 3.35
C GLY A 40 7.69 -11.46 3.19
N ARG A 41 6.98 -11.15 2.11
CA ARG A 41 6.42 -9.81 1.95
C ARG A 41 5.28 -9.58 2.95
N ILE A 42 4.97 -8.31 3.19
CA ILE A 42 3.97 -7.94 4.18
C ILE A 42 2.90 -7.09 3.52
N ARG A 43 1.64 -7.43 3.77
CA ARG A 43 0.49 -6.68 3.26
C ARG A 43 -0.07 -5.81 4.36
N TYR A 44 -0.36 -4.54 4.00
CA TYR A 44 -0.99 -3.58 4.89
C TYR A 44 -2.25 -3.07 4.21
N TRP A 45 -3.34 -2.94 4.95
CA TRP A 45 -4.55 -2.30 4.44
C TRP A 45 -4.86 -1.11 5.32
N GLY A 46 -5.23 -0.01 4.71
CA GLY A 46 -5.64 1.17 5.47
C GLY A 46 -6.31 2.20 4.59
N TRP A 47 -6.87 3.20 5.23
CA TRP A 47 -7.52 4.29 4.53
C TRP A 47 -6.50 5.26 3.96
N ALA A 48 -6.69 5.67 2.72
CA ALA A 48 -5.87 6.67 2.07
C ALA A 48 -6.68 7.41 1.02
N THR A 49 -6.41 8.71 0.88
CA THR A 49 -7.00 9.51 -0.17
C THR A 49 -5.96 9.66 -1.28
N LEU A 50 -6.27 9.10 -2.46
CA LEU A 50 -5.36 9.16 -3.60
C LEU A 50 -5.38 10.57 -4.19
N GLN A 51 -4.32 10.90 -4.95
CA GLN A 51 -4.23 12.22 -5.59
C GLN A 51 -5.41 12.42 -6.54
N ASN A 52 -5.96 13.61 -6.54
CA ASN A 52 -7.09 14.01 -7.39
C ASN A 52 -8.40 13.29 -7.05
N GLU A 53 -8.49 12.65 -5.88
CA GLU A 53 -9.73 12.06 -5.40
C GLU A 53 -10.17 12.76 -4.13
N ALA A 54 -11.49 12.87 -3.93
CA ALA A 54 -12.05 13.55 -2.77
C ALA A 54 -12.32 12.60 -1.60
N GLU A 55 -12.53 11.31 -1.90
CA GLU A 55 -12.95 10.34 -0.90
C GLU A 55 -11.82 9.36 -0.58
N PRO A 56 -11.68 8.97 0.70
CA PRO A 56 -10.70 7.96 1.04
C PRO A 56 -11.12 6.57 0.52
N ARG A 57 -10.11 5.75 0.28
CA ARG A 57 -10.30 4.37 -0.19
C ARG A 57 -9.44 3.45 0.65
N ILE A 58 -9.82 2.18 0.71
CA ILE A 58 -8.93 1.17 1.28
C ILE A 58 -7.83 0.89 0.26
N LEU A 59 -6.60 1.09 0.69
CA LEU A 59 -5.43 0.84 -0.13
C LEU A 59 -4.68 -0.36 0.47
N ARG A 60 -4.32 -1.31 -0.38
CA ARG A 60 -3.43 -2.40 0.00
C ARG A 60 -2.01 -2.01 -0.39
N VAL A 61 -1.11 -2.02 0.57
CA VAL A 61 0.31 -1.74 0.34
C VAL A 61 1.10 -2.98 0.68
N ILE A 62 2.00 -3.38 -0.21
CA ILE A 62 2.85 -4.55 -0.01
C ILE A 62 4.28 -4.08 0.12
N THR A 63 4.93 -4.46 1.23
CA THR A 63 6.34 -4.17 1.45
C THR A 63 7.17 -5.44 1.32
N LEU A 64 8.49 -5.26 1.27
CA LEU A 64 9.42 -6.37 1.44
C LEU A 64 9.43 -6.80 2.92
N GLU A 65 10.26 -7.78 3.24
CA GLU A 65 10.33 -8.34 4.60
C GLU A 65 10.68 -7.31 5.67
N ASP A 66 11.34 -6.22 5.28
CA ASP A 66 11.73 -5.16 6.22
C ASP A 66 10.53 -4.35 6.75
N GLY A 67 9.35 -4.53 6.15
CA GLY A 67 8.16 -3.81 6.56
C GLY A 67 8.15 -2.34 6.18
N THR A 68 9.11 -1.88 5.40
CA THR A 68 9.24 -0.46 5.04
C THR A 68 9.46 -0.21 3.56
N THR A 69 10.14 -1.10 2.86
CA THR A 69 10.41 -0.92 1.43
C THR A 69 9.16 -1.30 0.63
N ILE A 70 8.52 -0.31 0.03
CA ILE A 70 7.27 -0.51 -0.70
C ILE A 70 7.53 -1.19 -2.02
N HIS A 71 6.79 -2.27 -2.30
CA HIS A 71 6.95 -3.03 -3.52
C HIS A 71 5.73 -2.94 -4.44
N ASN A 72 4.52 -2.83 -3.88
CA ASN A 72 3.31 -2.73 -4.67
C ASN A 72 2.24 -2.02 -3.85
N ALA A 73 1.25 -1.45 -4.54
CA ALA A 73 0.10 -0.84 -3.87
C ALA A 73 -1.04 -0.71 -4.87
N PHE A 74 -2.25 -0.92 -4.40
CA PHE A 74 -3.45 -0.76 -5.23
C PHE A 74 -4.68 -0.66 -4.34
N PRO A 75 -5.74 0.01 -4.82
CA PRO A 75 -7.01 0.03 -4.09
C PRO A 75 -7.61 -1.37 -4.02
N ASP A 76 -8.13 -1.72 -2.86
CA ASP A 76 -8.70 -3.06 -2.64
C ASP A 76 -10.17 -2.93 -2.26
N ARG A 77 -11.04 -3.12 -3.23
CA ARG A 77 -12.49 -3.03 -3.04
C ARG A 77 -13.06 -4.20 -2.27
N ASN A 78 -12.31 -5.29 -2.20
CA ASN A 78 -12.79 -6.52 -1.56
C ASN A 78 -12.41 -6.62 -0.10
N PHE A 79 -11.65 -5.66 0.40
CA PHE A 79 -11.24 -5.67 1.80
C PHE A 79 -12.44 -5.49 2.71
N ARG A 80 -12.52 -6.34 3.74
CA ARG A 80 -13.51 -6.21 4.79
C ARG A 80 -12.81 -6.25 6.12
N GLU A 81 -13.00 -5.21 6.90
CA GLU A 81 -12.30 -5.03 8.17
C GLU A 81 -12.63 -6.13 9.17
N ASP A 82 -13.85 -6.64 9.12
CA ASP A 82 -14.33 -7.69 10.01
C ASP A 82 -14.14 -9.10 9.47
N ALA A 83 -13.54 -9.24 8.30
CA ALA A 83 -13.30 -10.57 7.72
C ALA A 83 -12.08 -11.23 8.35
N PRO A 84 -12.07 -12.55 8.49
CA PRO A 84 -10.90 -13.27 8.99
C PRO A 84 -9.73 -13.25 8.01
#